data_4c654bfb970e3d79169674ac188469c9
#
_entry.id   4c654bfb970e3d79169674ac188469c9
#
_cell.length_a   1.000
_cell.length_b   1.000
_cell.length_c   1.000
_cell.angle_alpha   90.00
_cell.angle_beta   90.00
_cell.angle_gamma   90.00
#
_symmetry.space_group_name_H-M   'P 1'
#
loop_
_entity.id
_entity.type
_entity.pdbx_description
1 polymer ?
#
loop_
_entity_poly.entity_id
_entity_poly.type
_entity_poly.pdbx_seq_one_letter_code
_entity_poly.pdbx_strand_id
1 'polypeptide(L)'
;MRNKLSFPLVLATTLTLTACSKLGNLSADRFTVTPQPLEATGGKVPATIAARFPAKYMKKKAVVTITPVLRYANGEATGASATFRGENVMSNDQMVSYANGGNYMMKTSFAYRPEMASSELFLTFNAHLGKKAVHIPEVKVGYGVLATATLLERTAAETQMAPGEDAFQYTKEQKQEAQIRYLIQQAKIRNSELKTTSIQDFIRTLKDIKADGKSLELGSIKVSAYASPDGGMKLNTGLAKNRESSSANYVKQELKRLKMAGEVEAKYTAEDWEGFQQLVSQSNIQDKDIILRVLSLYPDPEERERQIRNLSAGFRELADEILPELRRARLTINYLLIGRSDDEIQAQYAADPSKLSIEELLYYATLTESKTEQENIYRTATRLYPDDYRAYNNLAIAAYERADFNAAEDWLRQAAMRKGNAAEVNANYALLSLAKGNIEGAENYLGSAVAAKNYGAVAGNLNIARGNYAQAAADLKGVRSNSAALAQILNKDYVAAQETLEKVVRPTATTDYLKAILAMRMRQSSTALTHLRKAIDKDPALRRRAANDLEFSAMFNDPQFKQVVK
;
A
#
# COMPACT_ATOMS: atom_id res chain seq x y z
N MET A 1 -34.64 33.90 15.10
CA MET A 1 -35.74 34.23 14.16
C MET A 1 -35.81 33.10 13.13
N ARG A 2 -36.94 32.38 13.16
CA ARG A 2 -37.11 31.15 12.37
C ARG A 2 -37.75 31.53 11.04
N ASN A 3 -37.04 31.37 9.92
CA ASN A 3 -37.65 31.41 8.61
C ASN A 3 -38.16 30.02 8.23
N LYS A 4 -39.46 29.84 8.33
CA LYS A 4 -40.18 28.70 7.73
C LYS A 4 -40.28 28.96 6.23
N LEU A 5 -39.57 28.22 5.41
CA LEU A 5 -39.83 28.15 3.97
C LEU A 5 -40.97 27.17 3.74
N SER A 6 -42.19 27.71 3.65
CA SER A 6 -43.36 27.01 3.13
C SER A 6 -43.34 27.21 1.62
N PHE A 7 -43.23 26.15 0.84
CA PHE A 7 -43.40 26.22 -0.62
C PHE A 7 -44.88 26.10 -0.96
N PRO A 8 -45.46 27.08 -1.65
CA PRO A 8 -46.79 26.91 -2.20
C PRO A 8 -46.74 26.09 -3.51
N LEU A 9 -47.57 25.09 -3.57
CA LEU A 9 -47.89 24.34 -4.79
C LEU A 9 -48.69 25.28 -5.71
N VAL A 10 -48.04 25.91 -6.67
CA VAL A 10 -48.73 26.71 -7.69
C VAL A 10 -49.12 25.81 -8.85
N LEU A 11 -50.41 25.50 -8.92
CA LEU A 11 -51.06 24.86 -10.06
C LEU A 11 -51.21 25.90 -11.17
N ALA A 12 -50.31 25.92 -12.16
CA ALA A 12 -50.39 26.81 -13.31
C ALA A 12 -51.24 26.15 -14.41
N THR A 13 -52.48 26.57 -14.54
CA THR A 13 -53.31 26.31 -15.72
C THR A 13 -52.82 27.15 -16.89
N THR A 14 -52.20 26.51 -17.88
CA THR A 14 -51.75 27.18 -19.12
C THR A 14 -52.82 27.11 -20.20
N LEU A 15 -53.32 28.30 -20.58
CA LEU A 15 -54.13 28.49 -21.81
C LEU A 15 -53.26 28.18 -23.05
N THR A 16 -53.69 27.24 -23.86
CA THR A 16 -53.09 26.93 -25.16
C THR A 16 -53.55 27.91 -26.21
N LEU A 17 -52.66 28.84 -26.60
CA LEU A 17 -52.79 29.61 -27.85
C LEU A 17 -52.04 28.91 -28.97
N THR A 18 -52.75 28.37 -29.96
CA THR A 18 -52.23 27.76 -31.18
C THR A 18 -51.59 28.80 -32.10
N ALA A 19 -50.28 28.72 -32.26
CA ALA A 19 -49.54 29.43 -33.31
C ALA A 19 -48.81 28.47 -34.21
N CYS A 20 -49.29 28.28 -35.42
CA CYS A 20 -48.83 27.35 -36.46
C CYS A 20 -47.45 27.63 -37.11
N SER A 21 -46.46 28.18 -36.41
CA SER A 21 -45.10 28.41 -36.95
C SER A 21 -43.95 28.35 -35.94
N LYS A 22 -44.18 27.82 -34.72
CA LYS A 22 -43.19 27.80 -33.65
C LYS A 22 -42.73 26.39 -33.36
N LEU A 23 -41.49 26.23 -32.92
CA LEU A 23 -41.05 25.05 -32.18
C LEU A 23 -41.90 24.95 -30.92
N GLY A 24 -42.53 23.81 -30.68
CA GLY A 24 -43.34 23.58 -29.48
C GLY A 24 -42.50 23.48 -28.23
N ASN A 25 -43.16 23.43 -27.06
CA ASN A 25 -42.47 23.15 -25.80
C ASN A 25 -42.00 21.70 -25.75
N LEU A 26 -40.89 21.48 -25.12
CA LEU A 26 -40.38 20.14 -24.78
C LEU A 26 -40.74 19.87 -23.31
N SER A 27 -41.48 18.84 -23.04
CA SER A 27 -41.85 18.43 -21.68
C SER A 27 -40.80 17.49 -21.07
N ALA A 28 -40.75 17.41 -19.75
CA ALA A 28 -39.74 16.63 -19.02
C ALA A 28 -39.76 15.13 -19.37
N ASP A 29 -40.94 14.57 -19.74
CA ASP A 29 -41.08 13.17 -20.18
C ASP A 29 -40.34 12.84 -21.48
N ARG A 30 -39.85 13.84 -22.20
CA ARG A 30 -39.01 13.69 -23.39
C ARG A 30 -37.52 13.46 -23.05
N PHE A 31 -37.18 13.58 -21.80
CA PHE A 31 -35.80 13.46 -21.35
C PHE A 31 -35.66 12.40 -20.27
N THR A 32 -34.68 11.54 -20.40
CA THR A 32 -34.33 10.55 -19.38
C THR A 32 -32.89 10.80 -18.93
N VAL A 33 -32.71 10.99 -17.64
CA VAL A 33 -31.39 11.22 -17.03
C VAL A 33 -30.91 9.94 -16.38
N THR A 34 -29.65 9.59 -16.61
CA THR A 34 -29.00 8.40 -16.03
C THR A 34 -27.61 8.77 -15.48
N PRO A 35 -27.30 8.44 -14.22
CA PRO A 35 -28.16 7.85 -13.18
C PRO A 35 -29.22 8.83 -12.66
N GLN A 36 -30.26 8.29 -11.98
CA GLN A 36 -31.26 9.13 -11.32
C GLN A 36 -31.64 8.51 -9.96
N PRO A 37 -31.39 9.22 -8.82
CA PRO A 37 -30.72 10.54 -8.76
C PRO A 37 -29.30 10.52 -9.32
N LEU A 38 -28.73 11.69 -9.62
CA LEU A 38 -27.34 11.82 -10.03
C LEU A 38 -26.42 11.28 -8.93
N GLU A 39 -25.22 10.79 -9.30
CA GLU A 39 -24.24 10.26 -8.36
C GLU A 39 -22.89 10.98 -8.50
N ALA A 40 -22.31 11.39 -7.39
CA ALA A 40 -20.94 11.91 -7.36
C ALA A 40 -19.95 10.75 -7.47
N THR A 41 -19.03 10.82 -8.44
CA THR A 41 -18.03 9.82 -8.73
C THR A 41 -16.71 10.51 -9.11
N GLY A 42 -15.64 10.23 -8.42
CA GLY A 42 -14.31 10.80 -8.73
C GLY A 42 -14.31 12.34 -8.70
N GLY A 43 -14.97 12.97 -7.75
CA GLY A 43 -15.09 14.44 -7.65
C GLY A 43 -15.94 15.10 -8.73
N LYS A 44 -16.65 14.31 -9.54
CA LYS A 44 -17.51 14.77 -10.64
C LYS A 44 -18.92 14.21 -10.49
N VAL A 45 -19.87 14.84 -11.16
CA VAL A 45 -21.25 14.38 -11.26
C VAL A 45 -21.55 14.12 -12.74
N PRO A 46 -21.26 12.92 -13.25
CA PRO A 46 -21.54 12.56 -14.63
C PRO A 46 -23.05 12.36 -14.83
N ALA A 47 -23.54 12.74 -16.01
CA ALA A 47 -24.93 12.51 -16.41
C ALA A 47 -25.00 12.18 -17.91
N THR A 48 -25.79 11.17 -18.24
CA THR A 48 -26.23 10.89 -19.61
C THR A 48 -27.69 11.28 -19.73
N ILE A 49 -28.00 12.15 -20.67
CA ILE A 49 -29.37 12.65 -20.90
C ILE A 49 -29.81 12.15 -22.27
N ALA A 50 -30.78 11.25 -22.28
CA ALA A 50 -31.45 10.83 -23.50
C ALA A 50 -32.57 11.81 -23.83
N ALA A 51 -32.56 12.36 -25.04
CA ALA A 51 -33.56 13.30 -25.55
C ALA A 51 -34.39 12.63 -26.63
N ARG A 52 -35.70 12.70 -26.54
CA ARG A 52 -36.66 12.20 -27.55
C ARG A 52 -37.37 13.35 -28.23
N PHE A 53 -37.00 13.62 -29.47
CA PHE A 53 -37.70 14.58 -30.31
C PHE A 53 -38.88 13.90 -31.04
N PRO A 54 -40.11 14.38 -30.88
CA PRO A 54 -41.25 13.79 -31.59
C PRO A 54 -41.25 14.13 -33.08
N ALA A 55 -41.95 13.31 -33.87
CA ALA A 55 -42.17 13.60 -35.28
C ALA A 55 -42.77 15.01 -35.45
N LYS A 56 -42.39 15.70 -36.52
CA LYS A 56 -42.78 17.06 -36.90
C LYS A 56 -42.36 18.18 -35.92
N TYR A 57 -41.57 17.87 -34.88
CA TYR A 57 -41.04 18.85 -33.95
C TYR A 57 -39.89 19.68 -34.54
N MET A 58 -38.82 19.03 -35.00
CA MET A 58 -37.64 19.72 -35.51
C MET A 58 -37.89 20.23 -36.91
N LYS A 59 -38.30 21.50 -37.02
CA LYS A 59 -38.52 22.14 -38.34
C LYS A 59 -37.22 22.12 -39.17
N LYS A 60 -37.33 22.02 -40.49
CA LYS A 60 -36.19 21.83 -41.40
C LYS A 60 -35.07 22.86 -41.24
N LYS A 61 -35.37 24.12 -40.84
CA LYS A 61 -34.40 25.21 -40.60
C LYS A 61 -34.21 25.50 -39.11
N ALA A 62 -34.60 24.59 -38.20
CA ALA A 62 -34.46 24.79 -36.77
C ALA A 62 -33.08 24.38 -36.27
N VAL A 63 -32.59 25.10 -35.26
CA VAL A 63 -31.43 24.73 -34.44
C VAL A 63 -31.86 24.84 -32.98
N VAL A 64 -31.55 23.81 -32.19
CA VAL A 64 -31.88 23.78 -30.76
C VAL A 64 -30.63 23.34 -30.01
N THR A 65 -30.05 24.20 -29.21
CA THR A 65 -28.97 23.88 -28.29
C THR A 65 -29.56 23.64 -26.91
N ILE A 66 -29.30 22.47 -26.34
CA ILE A 66 -29.71 22.04 -25.01
C ILE A 66 -28.51 22.14 -24.08
N THR A 67 -28.67 22.88 -22.99
CA THR A 67 -27.62 23.05 -21.97
C THR A 67 -28.14 22.56 -20.62
N PRO A 68 -27.54 21.52 -20.03
CA PRO A 68 -27.85 21.07 -18.66
C PRO A 68 -27.31 22.07 -17.64
N VAL A 69 -28.14 22.45 -16.67
CA VAL A 69 -27.81 23.36 -15.57
C VAL A 69 -28.23 22.73 -14.26
N LEU A 70 -27.27 22.49 -13.36
CA LEU A 70 -27.51 21.97 -12.02
C LEU A 70 -27.55 23.14 -11.04
N ARG A 71 -28.76 23.45 -10.51
CA ARG A 71 -28.98 24.55 -9.56
C ARG A 71 -29.03 24.07 -8.13
N TYR A 72 -28.37 24.77 -7.23
CA TYR A 72 -28.31 24.50 -5.79
C TYR A 72 -28.37 25.81 -5.00
N ALA A 73 -28.53 25.76 -3.69
CA ALA A 73 -28.89 26.90 -2.84
C ALA A 73 -28.07 28.18 -3.08
N ASN A 74 -26.78 28.07 -3.39
CA ASN A 74 -25.85 29.21 -3.49
C ASN A 74 -25.19 29.31 -4.88
N GLY A 75 -25.79 28.74 -5.93
CA GLY A 75 -25.20 28.83 -7.26
C GLY A 75 -25.76 27.82 -8.27
N GLU A 76 -25.13 27.79 -9.40
CA GLU A 76 -25.42 26.83 -10.45
C GLU A 76 -24.13 26.34 -11.13
N ALA A 77 -24.20 25.15 -11.70
CA ALA A 77 -23.14 24.59 -12.54
C ALA A 77 -23.70 24.24 -13.90
N THR A 78 -23.05 24.74 -14.95
CA THR A 78 -23.43 24.49 -16.34
C THR A 78 -22.63 23.32 -16.91
N GLY A 79 -23.33 22.34 -17.48
CA GLY A 79 -22.73 21.20 -18.13
C GLY A 79 -22.48 21.42 -19.63
N ALA A 80 -21.87 20.43 -20.29
CA ALA A 80 -21.64 20.46 -21.72
C ALA A 80 -22.97 20.51 -22.49
N SER A 81 -23.08 21.45 -23.43
CA SER A 81 -24.25 21.62 -24.30
C SER A 81 -24.22 20.64 -25.48
N ALA A 82 -25.38 20.31 -26.01
CA ALA A 82 -25.52 19.59 -27.29
C ALA A 82 -26.45 20.36 -28.22
N THR A 83 -26.06 20.47 -29.50
CA THR A 83 -26.84 21.17 -30.53
C THR A 83 -27.42 20.16 -31.49
N PHE A 84 -28.70 20.37 -31.79
CA PHE A 84 -29.50 19.58 -32.69
C PHE A 84 -30.05 20.45 -33.81
N ARG A 85 -30.05 19.95 -35.04
CA ARG A 85 -30.44 20.70 -36.23
C ARG A 85 -31.49 19.99 -37.07
N GLY A 86 -32.29 20.77 -37.75
CA GLY A 86 -33.20 20.27 -38.79
C GLY A 86 -32.45 19.99 -40.13
N GLU A 87 -33.13 19.30 -41.01
CA GLU A 87 -32.60 18.73 -42.26
C GLU A 87 -31.93 19.76 -43.19
N ASN A 88 -32.42 21.03 -43.22
CA ASN A 88 -31.93 22.08 -44.10
C ASN A 88 -30.88 23.02 -43.45
N VAL A 89 -30.35 22.67 -42.31
CA VAL A 89 -29.27 23.42 -41.67
C VAL A 89 -27.95 22.74 -41.97
N MET A 90 -26.99 23.49 -42.48
CA MET A 90 -25.66 23.01 -42.81
C MET A 90 -24.72 23.23 -41.61
N SER A 91 -24.51 22.22 -40.82
CA SER A 91 -23.53 22.19 -39.70
C SER A 91 -23.16 20.74 -39.42
N ASN A 92 -22.17 20.54 -38.54
CA ASN A 92 -21.75 19.20 -38.07
C ASN A 92 -22.59 18.68 -36.89
N ASP A 93 -23.63 19.44 -36.48
CA ASP A 93 -24.49 19.06 -35.35
C ASP A 93 -25.39 17.88 -35.68
N GLN A 94 -25.96 17.25 -34.66
CA GLN A 94 -26.86 16.09 -34.83
C GLN A 94 -28.15 16.47 -35.56
N MET A 95 -28.38 15.85 -36.70
CA MET A 95 -29.58 16.07 -37.49
C MET A 95 -30.77 15.31 -36.91
N VAL A 96 -31.91 16.00 -36.78
CA VAL A 96 -33.18 15.40 -36.35
C VAL A 96 -34.16 15.45 -37.52
N SER A 97 -34.71 14.29 -37.89
CA SER A 97 -35.66 14.20 -38.98
C SER A 97 -36.97 14.90 -38.64
N TYR A 98 -37.48 15.73 -39.52
CA TYR A 98 -38.77 16.33 -39.39
C TYR A 98 -39.90 15.29 -39.44
N ALA A 99 -39.82 14.32 -40.33
CA ALA A 99 -40.87 13.32 -40.53
C ALA A 99 -40.97 12.35 -39.34
N ASN A 100 -39.80 11.88 -38.84
CA ASN A 100 -39.75 10.77 -37.88
C ASN A 100 -39.37 11.19 -36.46
N GLY A 101 -38.79 12.39 -36.25
CA GLY A 101 -38.18 12.76 -34.99
C GLY A 101 -36.86 11.98 -34.77
N GLY A 102 -36.61 11.59 -33.52
CA GLY A 102 -35.45 10.75 -33.19
C GLY A 102 -35.11 10.73 -31.70
N ASN A 103 -34.30 9.76 -31.31
CA ASN A 103 -33.74 9.63 -29.97
C ASN A 103 -32.26 9.93 -30.03
N TYR A 104 -31.79 10.76 -29.12
CA TYR A 104 -30.40 11.23 -29.07
C TYR A 104 -29.90 11.21 -27.63
N MET A 105 -28.59 11.05 -27.45
CA MET A 105 -27.97 11.07 -26.14
C MET A 105 -26.91 12.18 -26.07
N MET A 106 -26.90 12.88 -24.98
CA MET A 106 -25.86 13.82 -24.62
C MET A 106 -25.24 13.41 -23.28
N LYS A 107 -23.91 13.54 -23.20
CA LYS A 107 -23.16 13.29 -21.96
C LYS A 107 -22.66 14.61 -21.42
N THR A 108 -22.79 14.78 -20.12
CA THR A 108 -22.30 15.96 -19.39
C THR A 108 -21.70 15.54 -18.08
N SER A 109 -20.94 16.43 -17.45
CA SER A 109 -20.40 16.23 -16.11
C SER A 109 -20.23 17.58 -15.42
N PHE A 110 -20.49 17.61 -14.12
CA PHE A 110 -20.29 18.79 -13.28
C PHE A 110 -19.17 18.50 -12.29
N ALA A 111 -18.35 19.51 -11.92
CA ALA A 111 -17.45 19.38 -10.78
C ALA A 111 -18.31 19.32 -9.51
N TYR A 112 -18.14 18.25 -8.71
CA TYR A 112 -18.95 18.06 -7.50
C TYR A 112 -18.68 19.15 -6.45
N ARG A 113 -19.75 19.58 -5.80
CA ARG A 113 -19.73 20.44 -4.60
C ARG A 113 -20.74 19.90 -3.59
N PRO A 114 -20.46 19.97 -2.27
CA PRO A 114 -21.37 19.45 -1.24
C PRO A 114 -22.79 19.98 -1.31
N GLU A 115 -22.95 21.25 -1.74
CA GLU A 115 -24.26 21.89 -1.87
C GLU A 115 -25.15 21.25 -2.95
N MET A 116 -24.54 20.48 -3.87
CA MET A 116 -25.27 19.76 -4.93
C MET A 116 -26.12 18.58 -4.41
N ALA A 117 -25.93 18.14 -3.15
CA ALA A 117 -26.79 17.14 -2.53
C ALA A 117 -28.28 17.58 -2.62
N SER A 118 -28.56 18.87 -2.43
CA SER A 118 -29.89 19.45 -2.56
C SER A 118 -29.97 20.34 -3.80
N SER A 119 -29.94 19.74 -4.99
CA SER A 119 -29.95 20.44 -6.26
C SER A 119 -31.09 20.02 -7.16
N GLU A 120 -31.31 20.77 -8.23
CA GLU A 120 -32.28 20.48 -9.28
C GLU A 120 -31.59 20.57 -10.64
N LEU A 121 -31.75 19.54 -11.48
CA LEU A 121 -31.20 19.54 -12.83
C LEU A 121 -32.25 20.10 -13.80
N PHE A 122 -31.91 21.20 -14.46
CA PHE A 122 -32.67 21.82 -15.51
C PHE A 122 -32.01 21.61 -16.87
N LEU A 123 -32.83 21.58 -17.92
CA LEU A 123 -32.38 21.74 -19.31
C LEU A 123 -32.86 23.10 -19.78
N THR A 124 -31.93 23.93 -20.19
CA THR A 124 -32.20 25.22 -20.81
C THR A 124 -32.01 25.10 -22.32
N PHE A 125 -32.76 25.92 -23.07
CA PHE A 125 -32.81 25.83 -24.52
C PHE A 125 -32.46 27.15 -25.18
N ASN A 126 -31.51 27.13 -26.10
CA ASN A 126 -31.28 28.20 -27.05
C ASN A 126 -31.72 27.69 -28.44
N ALA A 127 -32.79 28.26 -28.97
CA ALA A 127 -33.41 27.76 -30.18
C ALA A 127 -33.61 28.86 -31.23
N HIS A 128 -33.39 28.50 -32.47
CA HIS A 128 -33.60 29.38 -33.63
C HIS A 128 -34.34 28.65 -34.75
N LEU A 129 -35.21 29.38 -35.47
CA LEU A 129 -35.85 28.92 -36.70
C LEU A 129 -35.37 29.84 -37.83
N GLY A 130 -34.37 29.40 -38.60
CA GLY A 130 -33.61 30.28 -39.48
C GLY A 130 -32.92 31.38 -38.69
N LYS A 131 -33.22 32.65 -38.98
CA LYS A 131 -32.66 33.82 -38.27
C LYS A 131 -33.45 34.23 -37.03
N LYS A 132 -34.64 33.61 -36.79
CA LYS A 132 -35.55 34.01 -35.72
C LYS A 132 -35.30 33.19 -34.46
N ALA A 133 -35.00 33.84 -33.34
CA ALA A 133 -34.94 33.21 -32.03
C ALA A 133 -36.35 32.70 -31.61
N VAL A 134 -36.38 31.53 -31.00
CA VAL A 134 -37.60 30.88 -30.49
C VAL A 134 -37.38 30.58 -29.00
N HIS A 135 -38.31 31.05 -28.18
CA HIS A 135 -38.28 30.74 -26.76
C HIS A 135 -38.88 29.34 -26.52
N ILE A 136 -38.11 28.46 -25.89
CA ILE A 136 -38.51 27.18 -25.36
C ILE A 136 -38.31 27.26 -23.84
N PRO A 137 -39.36 27.06 -23.02
CA PRO A 137 -39.20 27.08 -21.57
C PRO A 137 -38.23 26.01 -21.07
N GLU A 138 -37.45 26.32 -20.06
CA GLU A 138 -36.60 25.34 -19.39
C GLU A 138 -37.46 24.24 -18.74
N VAL A 139 -36.87 23.05 -18.59
CA VAL A 139 -37.54 21.91 -17.96
C VAL A 139 -36.65 21.29 -16.89
N LYS A 140 -37.27 20.99 -15.74
CA LYS A 140 -36.64 20.23 -14.67
C LYS A 140 -36.68 18.74 -15.02
N VAL A 141 -35.52 18.08 -15.03
CA VAL A 141 -35.39 16.67 -15.44
C VAL A 141 -34.78 15.78 -14.37
N GLY A 142 -34.30 16.34 -13.27
CA GLY A 142 -33.71 15.57 -12.16
C GLY A 142 -33.60 16.41 -10.89
N TYR A 143 -33.23 15.74 -9.81
CA TYR A 143 -33.02 16.38 -8.52
C TYR A 143 -31.89 15.66 -7.75
N GLY A 144 -31.11 16.44 -7.03
CA GLY A 144 -30.13 16.00 -6.07
C GLY A 144 -28.99 15.14 -6.62
N VAL A 145 -28.00 14.97 -5.79
CA VAL A 145 -26.81 14.14 -6.06
C VAL A 145 -26.57 13.23 -4.88
N LEU A 146 -26.51 11.92 -5.12
CA LEU A 146 -26.01 10.94 -4.16
C LEU A 146 -24.50 11.14 -3.99
N ALA A 147 -24.09 11.42 -2.78
CA ALA A 147 -22.71 11.77 -2.46
C ALA A 147 -22.01 10.72 -1.56
N THR A 148 -22.45 9.46 -1.62
CA THR A 148 -21.93 8.36 -0.78
C THR A 148 -20.44 8.17 -0.95
N ALA A 149 -19.92 8.29 -2.17
CA ALA A 149 -18.48 8.18 -2.46
C ALA A 149 -17.64 9.22 -1.73
N THR A 150 -18.19 10.39 -1.33
CA THR A 150 -17.45 11.41 -0.58
C THR A 150 -17.18 11.02 0.87
N LEU A 151 -17.77 9.93 1.37
CA LEU A 151 -17.38 9.33 2.65
C LEU A 151 -15.93 8.80 2.62
N LEU A 152 -15.33 8.71 1.43
CA LEU A 152 -13.93 8.33 1.27
C LEU A 152 -12.99 9.16 2.15
N GLU A 153 -13.16 10.47 2.24
CA GLU A 153 -12.30 11.33 3.08
C GLU A 153 -12.29 10.84 4.53
N ARG A 154 -13.46 10.49 5.07
CA ARG A 154 -13.59 9.94 6.42
C ARG A 154 -13.01 8.53 6.53
N THR A 155 -13.33 7.64 5.60
CA THR A 155 -12.85 6.26 5.64
C THR A 155 -11.35 6.17 5.36
N ALA A 156 -10.80 7.05 4.52
CA ALA A 156 -9.35 7.17 4.33
C ALA A 156 -8.66 7.65 5.61
N ALA A 157 -9.21 8.67 6.29
CA ALA A 157 -8.69 9.16 7.57
C ALA A 157 -8.69 8.10 8.69
N GLU A 158 -9.55 7.09 8.59
CA GLU A 158 -9.62 5.95 9.49
C GLU A 158 -8.77 4.75 9.04
N THR A 159 -8.14 4.83 7.87
CA THR A 159 -7.27 3.78 7.33
C THR A 159 -5.92 3.81 8.02
N GLN A 160 -5.43 2.65 8.44
CA GLN A 160 -4.14 2.56 9.12
C GLN A 160 -2.98 2.90 8.20
N MET A 161 -2.12 3.79 8.66
CA MET A 161 -0.83 4.08 8.03
C MET A 161 0.17 2.95 8.26
N ALA A 162 1.16 2.83 7.38
CA ALA A 162 2.25 1.86 7.48
C ALA A 162 3.33 2.37 8.45
N PRO A 163 3.64 1.64 9.54
CA PRO A 163 4.72 2.02 10.43
C PRO A 163 6.10 1.82 9.79
N GLY A 164 7.06 2.63 10.18
CA GLY A 164 8.47 2.30 10.07
C GLY A 164 8.79 1.20 11.08
N GLU A 165 9.13 0.01 10.59
CA GLU A 165 9.32 -1.17 11.43
C GLU A 165 10.56 -1.05 12.31
N ASP A 166 10.48 -1.59 13.52
CA ASP A 166 11.57 -1.56 14.47
C ASP A 166 12.78 -2.40 14.02
N ALA A 167 12.53 -3.51 13.31
CA ALA A 167 13.54 -4.50 12.92
C ALA A 167 14.29 -5.10 14.11
N PHE A 168 13.74 -4.99 15.33
CA PHE A 168 14.32 -5.54 16.54
C PHE A 168 14.34 -7.06 16.48
N GLN A 169 15.46 -7.63 16.88
CA GLN A 169 15.64 -9.06 17.03
C GLN A 169 16.25 -9.34 18.39
N TYR A 170 15.51 -10.04 19.23
CA TYR A 170 15.99 -10.46 20.56
C TYR A 170 17.24 -11.35 20.46
N THR A 171 17.31 -12.22 19.45
CA THR A 171 18.47 -13.07 19.19
C THR A 171 18.94 -12.85 17.75
N LYS A 172 20.26 -12.70 17.57
CA LYS A 172 20.88 -12.60 16.24
C LYS A 172 21.94 -13.69 16.09
N GLU A 173 21.80 -14.50 15.04
CA GLU A 173 22.83 -15.49 14.68
C GLU A 173 24.09 -14.78 14.20
N GLN A 174 25.22 -15.20 14.75
CA GLN A 174 26.55 -14.70 14.39
C GLN A 174 27.47 -15.86 14.05
N LYS A 175 28.43 -15.59 13.20
CA LYS A 175 29.47 -16.56 12.82
C LYS A 175 30.84 -15.94 12.95
N GLN A 176 31.77 -16.73 13.53
CA GLN A 176 33.19 -16.44 13.48
C GLN A 176 33.91 -17.56 12.73
N GLU A 177 34.57 -17.21 11.66
CA GLU A 177 35.29 -18.18 10.84
C GLU A 177 36.82 -18.04 11.01
N ALA A 178 37.50 -19.15 10.95
CA ALA A 178 38.94 -19.23 10.90
C ALA A 178 39.36 -20.39 10.01
N GLN A 179 40.62 -20.40 9.61
CA GLN A 179 41.17 -21.54 8.85
C GLN A 179 42.55 -21.92 9.33
N ILE A 180 42.84 -23.22 9.28
CA ILE A 180 44.17 -23.82 9.49
C ILE A 180 44.65 -24.36 8.16
N ARG A 181 45.80 -23.90 7.67
CA ARG A 181 46.41 -24.38 6.42
C ARG A 181 47.39 -25.48 6.70
N TYR A 182 47.44 -26.45 5.82
CA TYR A 182 48.33 -27.60 5.91
C TYR A 182 49.33 -27.61 4.76
N LEU A 183 50.53 -28.15 5.06
CA LEU A 183 51.49 -28.44 4.00
C LEU A 183 51.01 -29.63 3.13
N ILE A 184 51.58 -29.73 1.93
CA ILE A 184 51.29 -30.83 1.01
C ILE A 184 51.53 -32.18 1.73
N GLN A 185 50.59 -33.12 1.58
CA GLN A 185 50.62 -34.45 2.18
C GLN A 185 50.73 -34.48 3.73
N GLN A 186 50.44 -33.37 4.41
CA GLN A 186 50.52 -33.29 5.87
C GLN A 186 49.15 -32.97 6.48
N ALA A 187 48.93 -33.47 7.71
CA ALA A 187 47.79 -33.19 8.57
C ALA A 187 48.21 -32.66 9.96
N LYS A 188 49.49 -32.39 10.17
CA LYS A 188 50.03 -31.81 11.40
C LYS A 188 49.83 -30.29 11.38
N ILE A 189 49.19 -29.76 12.43
CA ILE A 189 49.01 -28.33 12.60
C ILE A 189 50.34 -27.69 12.98
N ARG A 190 50.74 -26.63 12.26
CA ARG A 190 51.95 -25.85 12.56
C ARG A 190 51.65 -24.77 13.60
N ASN A 191 52.63 -24.50 14.47
CA ASN A 191 52.50 -23.43 15.46
C ASN A 191 52.30 -22.03 14.83
N SER A 192 52.80 -21.81 13.62
CA SER A 192 52.58 -20.57 12.86
C SER A 192 51.11 -20.36 12.50
N GLU A 193 50.39 -21.43 12.14
CA GLU A 193 48.95 -21.37 11.81
C GLU A 193 48.13 -20.97 13.02
N LEU A 194 48.46 -21.44 14.22
CA LEU A 194 47.79 -21.11 15.47
C LEU A 194 48.00 -19.64 15.91
N LYS A 195 48.93 -18.95 15.29
CA LYS A 195 49.23 -17.53 15.55
C LYS A 195 48.64 -16.58 14.51
N THR A 196 47.93 -17.10 13.51
CA THR A 196 47.24 -16.27 12.51
C THR A 196 46.16 -15.45 13.15
N THR A 197 45.86 -14.27 12.58
CA THR A 197 44.82 -13.37 13.10
C THR A 197 43.47 -14.09 13.17
N SER A 198 43.10 -14.85 12.14
CA SER A 198 41.81 -15.57 12.09
C SER A 198 41.64 -16.58 13.23
N ILE A 199 42.70 -17.33 13.58
CA ILE A 199 42.67 -18.26 14.71
C ILE A 199 42.66 -17.51 16.05
N GLN A 200 43.38 -16.40 16.17
CA GLN A 200 43.33 -15.58 17.38
C GLN A 200 41.94 -14.96 17.60
N ASP A 201 41.30 -14.51 16.54
CA ASP A 201 39.93 -13.99 16.61
C ASP A 201 38.90 -15.09 16.97
N PHE A 202 39.07 -16.30 16.41
CA PHE A 202 38.26 -17.46 16.78
C PHE A 202 38.40 -17.79 18.28
N ILE A 203 39.61 -17.78 18.82
CA ILE A 203 39.85 -18.01 20.25
C ILE A 203 39.33 -16.85 21.10
N ARG A 204 39.46 -15.62 20.60
CA ARG A 204 38.89 -14.44 21.29
C ARG A 204 37.38 -14.57 21.40
N THR A 205 36.66 -14.89 20.31
CA THR A 205 35.22 -15.10 20.32
C THR A 205 34.80 -16.17 21.34
N LEU A 206 35.50 -17.29 21.44
CA LEU A 206 35.21 -18.29 22.49
C LEU A 206 35.41 -17.73 23.90
N LYS A 207 36.44 -16.90 24.11
CA LYS A 207 36.64 -16.23 25.40
C LYS A 207 35.54 -15.23 25.71
N ASP A 208 35.11 -14.46 24.73
CA ASP A 208 34.06 -13.46 24.88
C ASP A 208 32.72 -14.14 25.22
N ILE A 209 32.38 -15.24 24.51
CA ILE A 209 31.19 -16.06 24.83
C ILE A 209 31.29 -16.62 26.28
N LYS A 210 32.51 -17.04 26.71
CA LYS A 210 32.69 -17.51 28.08
C LYS A 210 32.56 -16.41 29.13
N ALA A 211 33.03 -15.21 28.82
CA ALA A 211 33.04 -14.07 29.75
C ALA A 211 31.62 -13.44 29.88
N ASP A 212 30.87 -13.37 28.80
CA ASP A 212 29.56 -12.77 28.74
C ASP A 212 28.47 -13.79 28.32
N GLY A 213 28.27 -14.77 29.18
CA GLY A 213 27.22 -15.80 28.95
C GLY A 213 25.79 -15.28 29.05
N LYS A 214 25.58 -13.98 29.33
CA LYS A 214 24.27 -13.33 29.31
C LYS A 214 23.91 -12.84 27.91
N SER A 215 24.86 -12.18 27.23
CA SER A 215 24.65 -11.57 25.92
C SER A 215 25.13 -12.45 24.76
N LEU A 216 25.90 -13.50 25.03
CA LEU A 216 26.44 -14.41 24.04
C LEU A 216 26.19 -15.88 24.42
N GLU A 217 25.62 -16.64 23.49
CA GLU A 217 25.35 -18.06 23.69
C GLU A 217 26.03 -18.89 22.58
N LEU A 218 26.83 -19.88 22.97
CA LEU A 218 27.48 -20.79 22.03
C LEU A 218 26.42 -21.73 21.43
N GLY A 219 26.21 -21.67 20.12
CA GLY A 219 25.35 -22.60 19.39
C GLY A 219 26.12 -23.89 18.99
N SER A 220 26.91 -23.82 17.93
CA SER A 220 27.69 -24.98 17.45
C SER A 220 29.04 -24.56 16.97
N ILE A 221 29.98 -25.52 17.02
CA ILE A 221 31.30 -25.35 16.40
C ILE A 221 31.45 -26.39 15.29
N LYS A 222 31.73 -25.91 14.07
CA LYS A 222 31.90 -26.76 12.90
C LYS A 222 33.39 -26.78 12.46
N VAL A 223 33.87 -27.98 12.19
CA VAL A 223 35.20 -28.22 11.62
C VAL A 223 35.00 -28.90 10.27
N SER A 224 35.35 -28.22 9.19
CA SER A 224 35.28 -28.77 7.83
C SER A 224 36.70 -28.83 7.25
N ALA A 225 37.25 -30.05 7.12
CA ALA A 225 38.59 -30.26 6.62
C ALA A 225 38.58 -30.75 5.16
N TYR A 226 39.59 -30.30 4.42
CA TYR A 226 39.67 -30.50 2.99
C TYR A 226 41.04 -31.00 2.57
N ALA A 227 41.05 -31.80 1.50
CA ALA A 227 42.28 -31.98 0.73
C ALA A 227 42.13 -31.28 -0.64
N SER A 228 43.25 -30.86 -1.19
CA SER A 228 43.30 -30.29 -2.53
C SER A 228 43.12 -31.39 -3.59
N PRO A 229 42.45 -31.11 -4.72
CA PRO A 229 42.18 -32.11 -5.74
C PRO A 229 43.41 -32.33 -6.67
N ASP A 230 44.59 -32.57 -6.09
CA ASP A 230 45.86 -32.78 -6.79
C ASP A 230 46.48 -34.15 -6.49
N GLY A 231 45.77 -35.03 -5.79
CA GLY A 231 46.14 -36.38 -5.47
C GLY A 231 45.00 -37.38 -5.65
N GLY A 232 45.30 -38.64 -5.78
CA GLY A 232 44.29 -39.66 -5.95
C GLY A 232 43.31 -39.71 -4.78
N MET A 233 42.00 -40.01 -5.04
CA MET A 233 40.89 -40.01 -4.10
C MET A 233 41.19 -40.71 -2.78
N LYS A 234 41.85 -41.89 -2.81
CA LYS A 234 42.18 -42.66 -1.59
C LYS A 234 43.14 -41.88 -0.68
N LEU A 235 44.18 -41.24 -1.25
CA LEU A 235 45.14 -40.42 -0.51
C LEU A 235 44.45 -39.20 0.08
N ASN A 236 43.66 -38.48 -0.73
CA ASN A 236 42.94 -37.27 -0.34
C ASN A 236 41.91 -37.54 0.75
N THR A 237 41.20 -38.69 0.69
CA THR A 237 40.30 -39.14 1.77
C THR A 237 41.07 -39.30 3.10
N GLY A 238 42.21 -39.97 3.08
CA GLY A 238 43.06 -40.14 4.27
C GLY A 238 43.57 -38.81 4.83
N LEU A 239 44.04 -37.92 3.96
CA LEU A 239 44.54 -36.59 4.36
C LEU A 239 43.43 -35.71 4.92
N ALA A 240 42.28 -35.63 4.26
CA ALA A 240 41.14 -34.81 4.72
C ALA A 240 40.62 -35.31 6.08
N LYS A 241 40.50 -36.63 6.28
CA LYS A 241 40.11 -37.25 7.55
C LYS A 241 41.11 -36.94 8.66
N ASN A 242 42.42 -37.07 8.40
CA ASN A 242 43.43 -36.77 9.38
C ASN A 242 43.48 -35.27 9.72
N ARG A 243 43.26 -34.35 8.75
CA ARG A 243 43.15 -32.92 8.98
C ARG A 243 41.90 -32.57 9.79
N GLU A 244 40.77 -33.24 9.53
CA GLU A 244 39.54 -33.11 10.32
C GLU A 244 39.84 -33.48 11.78
N SER A 245 40.39 -34.68 12.02
CA SER A 245 40.71 -35.16 13.38
C SER A 245 41.68 -34.25 14.11
N SER A 246 42.74 -33.78 13.43
CA SER A 246 43.71 -32.84 14.03
C SER A 246 43.08 -31.50 14.40
N SER A 247 42.26 -30.93 13.51
CA SER A 247 41.59 -29.67 13.76
C SER A 247 40.51 -29.78 14.83
N ALA A 248 39.68 -30.85 14.80
CA ALA A 248 38.67 -31.10 15.81
C ALA A 248 39.27 -31.29 17.21
N ASN A 249 40.38 -32.05 17.29
CA ASN A 249 41.09 -32.21 18.54
C ASN A 249 41.68 -30.88 19.07
N TYR A 250 42.23 -30.04 18.21
CA TYR A 250 42.67 -28.70 18.58
C TYR A 250 41.50 -27.88 19.20
N VAL A 251 40.36 -27.81 18.52
CA VAL A 251 39.19 -27.09 19.02
C VAL A 251 38.69 -27.66 20.36
N LYS A 252 38.60 -29.00 20.49
CA LYS A 252 38.24 -29.65 21.74
C LYS A 252 39.20 -29.33 22.89
N GLN A 253 40.50 -29.26 22.62
CA GLN A 253 41.50 -28.87 23.61
C GLN A 253 41.34 -27.41 24.04
N GLU A 254 41.05 -26.49 23.11
CA GLU A 254 40.79 -25.10 23.44
C GLU A 254 39.49 -24.95 24.29
N LEU A 255 38.40 -25.65 23.94
CA LEU A 255 37.20 -25.67 24.76
C LEU A 255 37.47 -26.18 26.17
N LYS A 256 38.24 -27.28 26.29
CA LYS A 256 38.64 -27.83 27.58
C LYS A 256 39.51 -26.81 28.38
N ARG A 257 40.46 -26.16 27.71
CA ARG A 257 41.30 -25.12 28.34
C ARG A 257 40.46 -23.94 28.87
N LEU A 258 39.43 -23.57 28.11
CA LEU A 258 38.48 -22.50 28.47
C LEU A 258 37.38 -22.98 29.46
N LYS A 259 37.35 -24.29 29.80
CA LYS A 259 36.27 -24.89 30.63
C LYS A 259 34.88 -24.60 30.06
N MET A 260 34.74 -24.70 28.76
CA MET A 260 33.46 -24.52 28.04
C MET A 260 32.93 -25.88 27.60
N ALA A 261 31.63 -26.08 27.75
CA ALA A 261 30.90 -27.13 27.07
C ALA A 261 30.55 -26.67 25.64
N GLY A 262 30.66 -27.55 24.68
CA GLY A 262 30.31 -27.28 23.29
C GLY A 262 30.48 -28.52 22.44
N GLU A 263 29.53 -28.74 21.55
CA GLU A 263 29.58 -29.83 20.57
C GLU A 263 30.44 -29.38 19.38
N VAL A 264 31.37 -30.26 18.95
CA VAL A 264 32.21 -30.02 17.77
C VAL A 264 31.76 -30.98 16.67
N GLU A 265 31.04 -30.45 15.72
CA GLU A 265 30.64 -31.15 14.50
C GLU A 265 31.82 -31.15 13.53
N ALA A 266 32.35 -32.34 13.21
CA ALA A 266 33.50 -32.46 12.32
C ALA A 266 33.12 -33.23 11.05
N LYS A 267 33.56 -32.73 9.91
CA LYS A 267 33.40 -33.38 8.61
C LYS A 267 34.64 -33.17 7.74
N TYR A 268 34.85 -34.09 6.81
CA TYR A 268 35.89 -33.96 5.82
C TYR A 268 35.36 -34.06 4.39
N THR A 269 36.06 -33.46 3.46
CA THR A 269 35.82 -33.53 2.02
C THR A 269 37.15 -33.92 1.35
N ALA A 270 37.18 -35.07 0.67
CA ALA A 270 38.38 -35.62 0.09
C ALA A 270 38.98 -34.73 -1.02
N GLU A 271 38.10 -34.05 -1.76
CA GLU A 271 38.47 -33.14 -2.85
C GLU A 271 37.55 -31.92 -2.83
N ASP A 272 38.08 -30.75 -2.53
CA ASP A 272 37.33 -29.48 -2.43
C ASP A 272 37.14 -28.85 -3.82
N TRP A 273 36.41 -29.50 -4.67
CA TRP A 273 36.10 -28.98 -6.03
C TRP A 273 35.29 -27.68 -6.01
N GLU A 274 34.41 -27.51 -5.04
CA GLU A 274 33.64 -26.27 -4.86
C GLU A 274 34.58 -25.10 -4.48
N GLY A 275 35.44 -25.32 -3.48
CA GLY A 275 36.47 -24.34 -3.10
C GLY A 275 37.43 -24.06 -4.22
N PHE A 276 37.82 -25.07 -5.00
CA PHE A 276 38.67 -24.93 -6.19
C PHE A 276 38.00 -24.02 -7.21
N GLN A 277 36.72 -24.26 -7.58
CA GLN A 277 35.96 -23.44 -8.51
C GLN A 277 35.90 -21.98 -8.03
N GLN A 278 35.60 -21.78 -6.75
CA GLN A 278 35.53 -20.45 -6.13
C GLN A 278 36.83 -19.69 -6.23
N LEU A 279 37.94 -20.32 -5.83
CA LEU A 279 39.28 -19.68 -5.86
C LEU A 279 39.73 -19.38 -7.29
N VAL A 280 39.54 -20.33 -8.23
CA VAL A 280 39.88 -20.11 -9.65
C VAL A 280 39.06 -18.96 -10.21
N SER A 281 37.77 -18.88 -9.89
CA SER A 281 36.89 -17.81 -10.40
C SER A 281 37.33 -16.42 -9.92
N GLN A 282 37.92 -16.33 -8.74
CA GLN A 282 38.40 -15.09 -8.12
C GLN A 282 39.86 -14.74 -8.46
N SER A 283 40.59 -15.69 -9.05
CA SER A 283 42.02 -15.52 -9.37
C SER A 283 42.23 -14.81 -10.72
N ASN A 284 43.50 -14.43 -10.95
CA ASN A 284 43.97 -13.88 -12.23
C ASN A 284 44.84 -14.86 -12.99
N ILE A 285 44.75 -16.16 -12.68
CA ILE A 285 45.53 -17.18 -13.34
C ILE A 285 45.27 -17.26 -14.84
N GLN A 286 46.29 -17.60 -15.61
CA GLN A 286 46.16 -17.86 -17.04
C GLN A 286 45.23 -19.07 -17.25
N ASP A 287 44.47 -19.07 -18.35
CA ASP A 287 43.54 -20.15 -18.71
C ASP A 287 42.37 -20.39 -17.73
N LYS A 288 42.07 -19.43 -16.84
CA LYS A 288 40.97 -19.47 -15.86
C LYS A 288 39.65 -19.98 -16.47
N ASP A 289 39.23 -19.42 -17.60
CA ASP A 289 37.96 -19.77 -18.24
C ASP A 289 37.98 -21.21 -18.80
N ILE A 290 39.13 -21.68 -19.24
CA ILE A 290 39.28 -23.06 -19.71
C ILE A 290 39.18 -24.03 -18.52
N ILE A 291 39.83 -23.71 -17.40
CA ILE A 291 39.79 -24.50 -16.17
C ILE A 291 38.34 -24.59 -15.65
N LEU A 292 37.62 -23.47 -15.56
CA LEU A 292 36.21 -23.43 -15.14
C LEU A 292 35.31 -24.24 -16.08
N ARG A 293 35.59 -24.23 -17.39
CA ARG A 293 34.88 -25.05 -18.38
C ARG A 293 35.14 -26.54 -18.17
N VAL A 294 36.37 -26.94 -17.88
CA VAL A 294 36.70 -28.34 -17.56
C VAL A 294 35.90 -28.84 -16.35
N LEU A 295 35.73 -28.03 -15.31
CA LEU A 295 34.91 -28.37 -14.16
C LEU A 295 33.46 -28.66 -14.51
N SER A 296 32.91 -27.94 -15.49
CA SER A 296 31.52 -28.14 -15.95
C SER A 296 31.36 -29.34 -16.87
N LEU A 297 32.37 -29.64 -17.69
CA LEU A 297 32.31 -30.71 -18.72
C LEU A 297 32.55 -32.11 -18.15
N TYR A 298 33.37 -32.21 -17.13
CA TYR A 298 33.80 -33.50 -16.58
C TYR A 298 33.25 -33.70 -15.17
N PRO A 299 32.13 -34.45 -15.01
CA PRO A 299 31.55 -34.74 -13.68
C PRO A 299 32.43 -35.66 -12.82
N ASP A 300 33.14 -36.58 -13.48
CA ASP A 300 34.07 -37.51 -12.79
C ASP A 300 35.30 -36.80 -12.25
N PRO A 301 35.59 -36.87 -10.94
CA PRO A 301 36.72 -36.18 -10.31
C PRO A 301 38.06 -36.58 -10.88
N GLU A 302 38.31 -37.85 -11.16
CA GLU A 302 39.61 -38.33 -11.69
C GLU A 302 39.84 -37.85 -13.11
N GLU A 303 38.79 -37.83 -13.94
CA GLU A 303 38.87 -37.30 -15.30
C GLU A 303 39.09 -35.79 -15.28
N ARG A 304 38.39 -35.08 -14.39
CA ARG A 304 38.54 -33.63 -14.18
C ARG A 304 39.97 -33.27 -13.79
N GLU A 305 40.56 -33.99 -12.83
CA GLU A 305 41.94 -33.80 -12.42
C GLU A 305 42.90 -34.02 -13.57
N ARG A 306 42.73 -35.09 -14.35
CA ARG A 306 43.56 -35.42 -15.52
C ARG A 306 43.53 -34.32 -16.58
N GLN A 307 42.34 -33.81 -16.90
CA GLN A 307 42.16 -32.75 -17.87
C GLN A 307 42.81 -31.43 -17.42
N ILE A 308 42.68 -31.07 -16.13
CA ILE A 308 43.31 -29.88 -15.58
C ILE A 308 44.85 -30.02 -15.58
N ARG A 309 45.39 -31.20 -15.26
CA ARG A 309 46.85 -31.46 -15.32
C ARG A 309 47.43 -31.35 -16.73
N ASN A 310 46.64 -31.67 -17.75
CA ASN A 310 47.02 -31.56 -19.15
C ASN A 310 47.14 -30.10 -19.63
N LEU A 311 46.57 -29.14 -18.88
CA LEU A 311 46.76 -27.70 -19.10
C LEU A 311 48.09 -27.24 -18.52
N SER A 312 49.21 -27.59 -19.18
CA SER A 312 50.56 -27.52 -18.65
C SER A 312 51.01 -26.14 -18.10
N ALA A 313 50.57 -25.05 -18.71
CA ALA A 313 50.90 -23.70 -18.23
C ALA A 313 50.04 -23.32 -17.02
N GLY A 314 48.70 -23.49 -17.12
CA GLY A 314 47.77 -23.17 -16.05
C GLY A 314 47.90 -24.06 -14.81
N PHE A 315 48.37 -25.32 -14.95
CA PHE A 315 48.55 -26.22 -13.82
C PHE A 315 49.66 -25.75 -12.87
N ARG A 316 50.72 -25.12 -13.38
CA ARG A 316 51.79 -24.59 -12.52
C ARG A 316 51.27 -23.45 -11.64
N GLU A 317 50.56 -22.52 -12.20
CA GLU A 317 49.93 -21.44 -11.44
C GLU A 317 48.92 -21.96 -10.43
N LEU A 318 48.08 -22.96 -10.81
CA LEU A 318 47.18 -23.63 -9.89
C LEU A 318 47.91 -24.28 -8.70
N ALA A 319 49.04 -24.96 -8.96
CA ALA A 319 49.82 -25.63 -7.94
C ALA A 319 50.47 -24.66 -6.93
N ASP A 320 50.82 -23.46 -7.40
CA ASP A 320 51.49 -22.45 -6.59
C ASP A 320 50.51 -21.52 -5.86
N GLU A 321 49.36 -21.17 -6.48
CA GLU A 321 48.44 -20.16 -5.94
C GLU A 321 47.14 -20.73 -5.38
N ILE A 322 46.52 -21.74 -6.02
CA ILE A 322 45.18 -22.23 -5.68
C ILE A 322 45.21 -23.46 -4.77
N LEU A 323 46.00 -24.48 -5.15
CA LEU A 323 46.01 -25.76 -4.42
C LEU A 323 46.49 -25.62 -2.96
N PRO A 324 47.45 -24.75 -2.60
CA PRO A 324 47.83 -24.53 -1.21
C PRO A 324 46.68 -23.99 -0.34
N GLU A 325 45.80 -23.14 -0.89
CA GLU A 325 44.64 -22.56 -0.19
C GLU A 325 43.55 -23.61 0.11
N LEU A 326 43.53 -24.72 -0.65
CA LEU A 326 42.58 -25.81 -0.46
C LEU A 326 43.06 -26.85 0.57
N ARG A 327 44.32 -26.83 0.94
CA ARG A 327 44.90 -27.71 1.98
C ARG A 327 44.60 -27.16 3.36
N ARG A 328 43.29 -27.10 3.73
CA ARG A 328 42.81 -26.36 4.90
C ARG A 328 41.79 -27.14 5.74
N ALA A 329 41.63 -26.68 6.97
CA ALA A 329 40.41 -26.90 7.73
C ALA A 329 39.75 -25.56 8.07
N ARG A 330 38.49 -25.42 7.79
CA ARG A 330 37.64 -24.28 8.21
C ARG A 330 37.07 -24.58 9.58
N LEU A 331 37.21 -23.62 10.50
CA LEU A 331 36.63 -23.65 11.83
C LEU A 331 35.55 -22.58 11.85
N THR A 332 34.31 -22.92 12.24
CA THR A 332 33.24 -21.97 12.33
C THR A 332 32.57 -22.07 13.70
N ILE A 333 32.53 -20.98 14.46
CA ILE A 333 31.68 -20.83 15.62
C ILE A 333 30.35 -20.22 15.14
N ASN A 334 29.24 -20.89 15.39
CA ASN A 334 27.95 -20.28 15.32
C ASN A 334 27.50 -19.96 16.73
N TYR A 335 27.12 -18.74 16.99
CA TYR A 335 26.68 -18.27 18.30
C TYR A 335 25.54 -17.28 18.18
N LEU A 336 24.79 -17.12 19.25
CA LEU A 336 23.71 -16.17 19.35
C LEU A 336 24.19 -14.93 20.11
N LEU A 337 23.91 -13.76 19.55
CA LEU A 337 23.92 -12.50 20.28
C LEU A 337 22.53 -12.32 20.87
N ILE A 338 22.42 -12.27 22.19
CA ILE A 338 21.18 -12.10 22.92
C ILE A 338 21.02 -10.61 23.24
N GLY A 339 19.94 -10.00 22.78
CA GLY A 339 19.60 -8.61 23.04
C GLY A 339 19.05 -8.40 24.47
N ARG A 340 18.71 -7.17 24.77
CA ARG A 340 18.05 -6.83 26.02
C ARG A 340 16.61 -7.35 26.03
N SER A 341 16.15 -7.84 27.17
CA SER A 341 14.74 -8.16 27.43
C SER A 341 13.90 -6.89 27.49
N ASP A 342 12.56 -7.04 27.43
CA ASP A 342 11.61 -5.93 27.52
C ASP A 342 11.83 -5.09 28.78
N ASP A 343 12.00 -5.75 29.95
CA ASP A 343 12.28 -5.10 31.22
C ASP A 343 13.63 -4.34 31.22
N GLU A 344 14.64 -4.92 30.58
CA GLU A 344 15.94 -4.28 30.46
C GLU A 344 15.91 -3.07 29.51
N ILE A 345 15.15 -3.14 28.41
CA ILE A 345 14.93 -2.00 27.51
C ILE A 345 14.20 -0.89 28.24
N GLN A 346 13.14 -1.21 28.96
CA GLN A 346 12.37 -0.24 29.75
C GLN A 346 13.24 0.42 30.83
N ALA A 347 13.98 -0.37 31.60
CA ALA A 347 14.89 0.16 32.63
C ALA A 347 15.99 1.04 32.01
N GLN A 348 16.54 0.64 30.89
CA GLN A 348 17.57 1.40 30.18
C GLN A 348 17.02 2.70 29.60
N TYR A 349 15.78 2.68 29.05
CA TYR A 349 15.11 3.89 28.58
C TYR A 349 14.90 4.91 29.71
N ALA A 350 14.48 4.44 30.87
CA ALA A 350 14.29 5.29 32.04
C ALA A 350 15.61 5.85 32.60
N ALA A 351 16.67 5.06 32.58
CA ALA A 351 17.97 5.47 33.11
C ALA A 351 18.77 6.35 32.14
N ASP A 352 18.92 5.90 30.90
CA ASP A 352 19.66 6.59 29.83
C ASP A 352 19.28 6.03 28.45
N PRO A 353 18.34 6.65 27.73
CA PRO A 353 17.88 6.17 26.43
C PRO A 353 18.96 6.24 25.32
N SER A 354 20.05 6.98 25.52
CA SER A 354 21.12 7.08 24.52
C SER A 354 21.90 5.77 24.35
N LYS A 355 21.75 4.83 25.29
CA LYS A 355 22.37 3.49 25.24
C LYS A 355 21.50 2.45 24.53
N LEU A 356 20.30 2.80 24.14
CA LEU A 356 19.43 1.95 23.33
C LEU A 356 19.67 2.19 21.84
N SER A 357 19.67 1.14 21.04
CA SER A 357 19.70 1.26 19.58
C SER A 357 18.38 1.83 19.06
N ILE A 358 18.37 2.26 17.80
CA ILE A 358 17.13 2.73 17.16
C ILE A 358 16.08 1.61 17.09
N GLU A 359 16.51 0.36 16.85
CA GLU A 359 15.64 -0.82 16.84
C GLU A 359 15.00 -1.04 18.20
N GLU A 360 15.77 -0.95 19.28
CA GLU A 360 15.26 -1.08 20.66
C GLU A 360 14.30 0.05 21.03
N LEU A 361 14.57 1.29 20.62
CA LEU A 361 13.66 2.41 20.87
C LEU A 361 12.33 2.26 20.11
N LEU A 362 12.39 1.88 18.84
CA LEU A 362 11.18 1.67 18.03
C LEU A 362 10.37 0.48 18.55
N TYR A 363 11.06 -0.60 18.94
CA TYR A 363 10.42 -1.76 19.57
C TYR A 363 9.78 -1.41 20.92
N TYR A 364 10.49 -0.67 21.77
CA TYR A 364 9.96 -0.23 23.07
C TYR A 364 8.66 0.57 22.93
N ALA A 365 8.54 1.39 21.89
CA ALA A 365 7.29 2.09 21.61
C ALA A 365 6.11 1.14 21.31
N THR A 366 6.37 -0.10 20.89
CA THR A 366 5.30 -1.09 20.66
C THR A 366 4.83 -1.80 21.92
N LEU A 367 5.61 -1.74 23.02
CA LEU A 367 5.29 -2.40 24.27
C LEU A 367 4.29 -1.62 25.14
N THR A 368 4.07 -0.33 24.86
CA THR A 368 3.11 0.50 25.60
C THR A 368 1.83 0.75 24.79
N GLU A 369 0.68 0.72 25.48
CA GLU A 369 -0.60 1.12 24.91
C GLU A 369 -0.83 2.64 24.96
N SER A 370 -0.03 3.37 25.75
CA SER A 370 -0.14 4.82 25.94
C SER A 370 0.35 5.55 24.68
N LYS A 371 -0.56 6.14 23.91
CA LYS A 371 -0.24 6.93 22.72
C LYS A 371 0.71 8.09 23.00
N THR A 372 0.57 8.72 24.18
CA THR A 372 1.47 9.80 24.61
C THR A 372 2.88 9.28 24.88
N GLU A 373 3.01 8.13 25.50
CA GLU A 373 4.31 7.51 25.75
C GLU A 373 4.96 7.05 24.44
N GLN A 374 4.22 6.41 23.54
CA GLN A 374 4.70 6.07 22.20
C GLN A 374 5.29 7.29 21.48
N GLU A 375 4.55 8.40 21.47
CA GLU A 375 5.01 9.65 20.84
C GLU A 375 6.27 10.19 21.50
N ASN A 376 6.39 10.15 22.82
CA ASN A 376 7.59 10.57 23.55
C ASN A 376 8.81 9.71 23.21
N ILE A 377 8.62 8.40 23.07
CA ILE A 377 9.68 7.48 22.67
C ILE A 377 10.14 7.81 21.24
N TYR A 378 9.21 8.01 20.29
CA TYR A 378 9.57 8.39 18.92
C TYR A 378 10.27 9.75 18.86
N ARG A 379 9.86 10.73 19.67
CA ARG A 379 10.57 12.02 19.78
C ARG A 379 11.98 11.85 20.34
N THR A 380 12.17 10.96 21.29
CA THR A 380 13.49 10.60 21.79
C THR A 380 14.34 9.95 20.71
N ALA A 381 13.75 9.03 19.93
CA ALA A 381 14.41 8.38 18.81
C ALA A 381 14.83 9.39 17.72
N THR A 382 13.99 10.37 17.37
CA THR A 382 14.38 11.41 16.39
C THR A 382 15.52 12.29 16.86
N ARG A 383 15.66 12.50 18.17
CA ARG A 383 16.75 13.30 18.76
C ARG A 383 18.08 12.51 18.77
N LEU A 384 18.02 11.22 19.12
CA LEU A 384 19.21 10.36 19.24
C LEU A 384 19.69 9.84 17.89
N TYR A 385 18.76 9.57 16.98
CA TYR A 385 18.98 9.04 15.63
C TYR A 385 18.36 9.95 14.57
N PRO A 386 18.89 11.17 14.39
CA PRO A 386 18.26 12.20 13.54
C PRO A 386 18.21 11.81 12.05
N ASP A 387 19.02 10.86 11.60
CA ASP A 387 19.07 10.41 10.22
C ASP A 387 18.16 9.20 9.93
N ASP A 388 17.56 8.60 10.96
CA ASP A 388 16.64 7.48 10.78
C ASP A 388 15.21 7.97 10.53
N TYR A 389 14.65 7.64 9.34
CA TYR A 389 13.33 8.08 8.91
C TYR A 389 12.17 7.44 9.68
N ARG A 390 12.36 6.25 10.29
CA ARG A 390 11.31 5.42 10.87
C ARG A 390 10.59 6.13 12.03
N ALA A 391 11.35 6.76 12.91
CA ALA A 391 10.77 7.49 14.05
C ALA A 391 9.92 8.69 13.59
N TYR A 392 10.35 9.42 12.55
CA TYR A 392 9.57 10.51 11.95
C TYR A 392 8.29 10.01 11.29
N ASN A 393 8.37 8.89 10.55
CA ASN A 393 7.20 8.25 9.98
C ASN A 393 6.18 7.85 11.06
N ASN A 394 6.64 7.30 12.19
CA ASN A 394 5.76 6.88 13.26
C ASN A 394 5.16 8.06 14.04
N LEU A 395 5.86 9.20 14.14
CA LEU A 395 5.28 10.46 14.62
C LEU A 395 4.18 10.99 13.68
N ALA A 396 4.36 10.82 12.38
CA ALA A 396 3.31 11.17 11.41
C ALA A 396 2.05 10.32 11.62
N ILE A 397 2.20 9.02 11.91
CA ILE A 397 1.07 8.14 12.23
C ILE A 397 0.35 8.64 13.48
N ALA A 398 1.08 8.97 14.55
CA ALA A 398 0.49 9.49 15.78
C ALA A 398 -0.30 10.79 15.54
N ALA A 399 0.20 11.68 14.70
CA ALA A 399 -0.50 12.92 14.33
C ALA A 399 -1.75 12.63 13.48
N TYR A 400 -1.64 11.71 12.50
CA TYR A 400 -2.74 11.32 11.64
C TYR A 400 -3.90 10.67 12.43
N GLU A 401 -3.61 9.78 13.38
CA GLU A 401 -4.60 9.15 14.25
C GLU A 401 -5.39 10.16 15.09
N ARG A 402 -4.82 11.35 15.36
CA ARG A 402 -5.50 12.47 16.03
C ARG A 402 -6.19 13.41 15.05
N ALA A 403 -6.20 13.09 13.76
CA ALA A 403 -6.67 13.95 12.67
C ALA A 403 -5.91 15.30 12.55
N ASP A 404 -4.69 15.39 13.10
CA ASP A 404 -3.79 16.53 12.90
C ASP A 404 -2.99 16.32 11.61
N PHE A 405 -3.67 16.55 10.49
CA PHE A 405 -3.12 16.28 9.15
C PHE A 405 -1.97 17.21 8.77
N ASN A 406 -1.89 18.40 9.38
CA ASN A 406 -0.79 19.32 9.13
C ASN A 406 0.49 18.81 9.83
N ALA A 407 0.39 18.44 11.10
CA ALA A 407 1.52 17.83 11.80
C ALA A 407 1.94 16.49 11.16
N ALA A 408 0.98 15.67 10.69
CA ALA A 408 1.29 14.43 9.98
C ALA A 408 2.10 14.70 8.70
N GLU A 409 1.71 15.72 7.91
CA GLU A 409 2.43 16.12 6.69
C GLU A 409 3.85 16.62 7.00
N ASP A 410 4.01 17.41 8.06
CA ASP A 410 5.32 17.90 8.49
C ASP A 410 6.26 16.76 8.90
N TRP A 411 5.76 15.78 9.65
CA TRP A 411 6.53 14.61 10.04
C TRP A 411 6.87 13.70 8.84
N LEU A 412 5.92 13.47 7.91
CA LEU A 412 6.20 12.72 6.68
C LEU A 412 7.27 13.42 5.84
N ARG A 413 7.24 14.75 5.76
CA ARG A 413 8.27 15.52 5.05
C ARG A 413 9.65 15.30 5.69
N GLN A 414 9.74 15.29 7.02
CA GLN A 414 10.97 14.98 7.73
C GLN A 414 11.45 13.54 7.44
N ALA A 415 10.53 12.57 7.40
CA ALA A 415 10.86 11.19 7.04
C ALA A 415 11.36 11.08 5.60
N ALA A 416 10.68 11.72 4.65
CA ALA A 416 11.04 11.71 3.23
C ALA A 416 12.39 12.37 2.93
N MET A 417 12.78 13.42 3.67
CA MET A 417 14.10 14.04 3.56
C MET A 417 15.23 13.06 3.88
N ARG A 418 14.98 12.06 4.74
CA ARG A 418 15.94 11.04 5.15
C ARG A 418 15.92 9.82 4.24
N LYS A 419 14.74 9.41 3.81
CA LYS A 419 14.56 8.26 2.92
C LYS A 419 13.35 8.47 2.01
N GLY A 420 13.51 9.24 0.96
CA GLY A 420 12.43 9.62 0.04
C GLY A 420 11.82 8.46 -0.75
N ASN A 421 12.53 7.33 -0.88
CA ASN A 421 12.04 6.12 -1.55
C ASN A 421 11.47 5.06 -0.58
N ALA A 422 11.28 5.38 0.70
CA ALA A 422 10.64 4.48 1.65
C ALA A 422 9.19 4.24 1.24
N ALA A 423 8.82 2.98 1.03
CA ALA A 423 7.49 2.61 0.52
C ALA A 423 6.38 3.00 1.51
N GLU A 424 6.61 2.80 2.81
CA GLU A 424 5.69 3.16 3.88
C GLU A 424 5.46 4.67 3.98
N VAL A 425 6.50 5.48 3.81
CA VAL A 425 6.39 6.95 3.81
C VAL A 425 5.53 7.42 2.63
N ASN A 426 5.76 6.85 1.43
CA ASN A 426 4.98 7.17 0.24
C ASN A 426 3.52 6.68 0.37
N ALA A 427 3.29 5.49 0.93
CA ALA A 427 1.95 4.99 1.22
C ALA A 427 1.20 5.91 2.18
N ASN A 428 1.87 6.41 3.22
CA ASN A 428 1.30 7.32 4.20
C ASN A 428 1.01 8.71 3.62
N TYR A 429 1.86 9.22 2.73
CA TYR A 429 1.55 10.43 1.96
C TYR A 429 0.31 10.26 1.07
N ALA A 430 0.18 9.12 0.42
CA ALA A 430 -1.00 8.83 -0.41
C ALA A 430 -2.27 8.80 0.44
N LEU A 431 -2.27 8.14 1.60
CA LEU A 431 -3.42 8.12 2.52
C LEU A 431 -3.75 9.51 3.07
N LEU A 432 -2.74 10.26 3.50
CA LEU A 432 -2.93 11.63 3.97
C LEU A 432 -3.55 12.52 2.87
N SER A 433 -3.09 12.37 1.64
CA SER A 433 -3.63 13.09 0.48
C SER A 433 -5.11 12.75 0.27
N LEU A 434 -5.49 11.47 0.34
CA LEU A 434 -6.89 11.02 0.23
C LEU A 434 -7.77 11.55 1.37
N ALA A 435 -7.25 11.54 2.60
CA ALA A 435 -7.96 12.09 3.77
C ALA A 435 -8.18 13.62 3.65
N LYS A 436 -7.30 14.31 2.91
CA LYS A 436 -7.41 15.75 2.59
C LYS A 436 -8.19 16.01 1.27
N GLY A 437 -8.74 14.97 0.62
CA GLY A 437 -9.45 15.09 -0.66
C GLY A 437 -8.55 15.35 -1.89
N ASN A 438 -7.22 15.25 -1.74
CA ASN A 438 -6.26 15.47 -2.83
C ASN A 438 -5.95 14.17 -3.58
N ILE A 439 -6.75 13.85 -4.59
CA ILE A 439 -6.62 12.62 -5.38
C ILE A 439 -5.32 12.60 -6.18
N GLU A 440 -4.96 13.72 -6.83
CA GLU A 440 -3.75 13.85 -7.63
C GLU A 440 -2.48 13.65 -6.78
N GLY A 441 -2.47 14.24 -5.57
CA GLY A 441 -1.39 14.01 -4.62
C GLY A 441 -1.23 12.54 -4.25
N ALA A 442 -2.33 11.81 -4.04
CA ALA A 442 -2.29 10.38 -3.74
C ALA A 442 -1.76 9.55 -4.91
N GLU A 443 -2.12 9.90 -6.15
CA GLU A 443 -1.64 9.24 -7.37
C GLU A 443 -0.12 9.33 -7.53
N ASN A 444 0.45 10.47 -7.22
CA ASN A 444 1.89 10.73 -7.34
C ASN A 444 2.74 9.83 -6.43
N TYR A 445 2.20 9.45 -5.27
CA TYR A 445 2.92 8.60 -4.31
C TYR A 445 2.69 7.09 -4.49
N LEU A 446 1.61 6.69 -5.17
CA LEU A 446 1.20 5.27 -5.23
C LEU A 446 2.27 4.37 -5.86
N GLY A 447 2.93 4.82 -6.92
CA GLY A 447 3.97 4.05 -7.61
C GLY A 447 5.17 3.69 -6.72
N SER A 448 5.53 4.57 -5.80
CA SER A 448 6.63 4.37 -4.85
C SER A 448 6.20 3.63 -3.56
N ALA A 449 4.89 3.38 -3.39
CA ALA A 449 4.32 2.74 -2.20
C ALA A 449 4.18 1.21 -2.31
N VAL A 450 4.51 0.60 -3.45
CA VAL A 450 4.19 -0.81 -3.78
C VAL A 450 4.68 -1.82 -2.73
N ALA A 451 5.84 -1.58 -2.13
CA ALA A 451 6.40 -2.46 -1.11
C ALA A 451 5.83 -2.21 0.31
N ALA A 452 4.96 -1.23 0.51
CA ALA A 452 4.37 -0.96 1.81
C ALA A 452 3.34 -2.04 2.19
N LYS A 453 3.32 -2.44 3.46
CA LYS A 453 2.38 -3.45 3.98
C LYS A 453 0.90 -3.08 3.78
N ASN A 454 0.58 -1.80 3.79
CA ASN A 454 -0.76 -1.27 3.60
C ASN A 454 -1.07 -0.86 2.15
N TYR A 455 -0.24 -1.23 1.16
CA TYR A 455 -0.40 -0.83 -0.25
C TYR A 455 -1.82 -1.11 -0.79
N GLY A 456 -2.37 -2.31 -0.52
CA GLY A 456 -3.73 -2.66 -0.94
C GLY A 456 -4.80 -1.71 -0.39
N ALA A 457 -4.63 -1.27 0.87
CA ALA A 457 -5.54 -0.29 1.46
C ALA A 457 -5.42 1.09 0.80
N VAL A 458 -4.20 1.51 0.45
CA VAL A 458 -3.96 2.77 -0.30
C VAL A 458 -4.56 2.71 -1.69
N ALA A 459 -4.26 1.65 -2.45
CA ALA A 459 -4.75 1.44 -3.81
C ALA A 459 -6.29 1.38 -3.85
N GLY A 460 -6.89 0.65 -2.91
CA GLY A 460 -8.34 0.54 -2.80
C GLY A 460 -9.03 1.86 -2.50
N ASN A 461 -8.50 2.66 -1.57
CA ASN A 461 -9.02 4.01 -1.31
C ASN A 461 -8.87 4.92 -2.54
N LEU A 462 -7.73 4.86 -3.25
CA LEU A 462 -7.55 5.63 -4.49
C LEU A 462 -8.52 5.18 -5.59
N ASN A 463 -8.81 3.87 -5.70
CA ASN A 463 -9.79 3.38 -6.65
C ASN A 463 -11.23 3.80 -6.29
N ILE A 464 -11.58 3.94 -4.99
CA ILE A 464 -12.84 4.60 -4.59
C ILE A 464 -12.85 6.05 -5.09
N ALA A 465 -11.76 6.79 -4.88
CA ALA A 465 -11.63 8.18 -5.32
C ALA A 465 -11.84 8.35 -6.83
N ARG A 466 -11.37 7.38 -7.62
CA ARG A 466 -11.49 7.36 -9.09
C ARG A 466 -12.87 6.88 -9.58
N GLY A 467 -13.71 6.32 -8.70
CA GLY A 467 -14.96 5.68 -9.09
C GLY A 467 -14.82 4.26 -9.62
N ASN A 468 -13.66 3.63 -9.47
CA ASN A 468 -13.37 2.26 -9.89
C ASN A 468 -13.78 1.26 -8.79
N TYR A 469 -15.07 1.22 -8.44
CA TYR A 469 -15.56 0.54 -7.24
C TYR A 469 -15.33 -0.97 -7.23
N ALA A 470 -15.42 -1.62 -8.39
CA ALA A 470 -15.12 -3.05 -8.51
C ALA A 470 -13.65 -3.36 -8.20
N GLN A 471 -12.73 -2.54 -8.72
CA GLN A 471 -11.29 -2.68 -8.41
C GLN A 471 -11.01 -2.35 -6.94
N ALA A 472 -11.63 -1.29 -6.41
CA ALA A 472 -11.50 -0.93 -4.99
C ALA A 472 -11.95 -2.07 -4.06
N ALA A 473 -13.07 -2.74 -4.36
CA ALA A 473 -13.54 -3.89 -3.59
C ALA A 473 -12.59 -5.08 -3.70
N ALA A 474 -11.92 -5.27 -4.85
CA ALA A 474 -10.90 -6.30 -5.03
C ALA A 474 -9.62 -6.01 -4.24
N ASP A 475 -9.11 -4.77 -4.29
CA ASP A 475 -7.90 -4.33 -3.58
C ASP A 475 -8.08 -4.41 -2.05
N LEU A 476 -9.31 -4.14 -1.57
CA LEU A 476 -9.68 -4.16 -0.16
C LEU A 476 -10.25 -5.52 0.30
N LYS A 477 -10.15 -6.56 -0.53
CA LYS A 477 -10.68 -7.89 -0.18
C LYS A 477 -10.03 -8.43 1.10
N GLY A 478 -10.87 -8.83 2.05
CA GLY A 478 -10.42 -9.35 3.35
C GLY A 478 -10.01 -8.27 4.37
N VAL A 479 -9.98 -7.00 3.99
CA VAL A 479 -9.72 -5.88 4.89
C VAL A 479 -10.99 -5.54 5.68
N ARG A 480 -10.88 -5.53 7.02
CA ARG A 480 -12.01 -5.26 7.93
C ARG A 480 -12.07 -3.77 8.29
N SER A 481 -12.41 -2.95 7.32
CA SER A 481 -12.38 -1.49 7.44
C SER A 481 -13.61 -0.83 6.83
N ASN A 482 -13.84 0.43 7.23
CA ASN A 482 -14.90 1.25 6.65
C ASN A 482 -14.66 1.55 5.15
N SER A 483 -13.41 1.65 4.70
CA SER A 483 -13.09 1.80 3.27
C SER A 483 -13.51 0.58 2.45
N ALA A 484 -13.27 -0.64 2.97
CA ALA A 484 -13.70 -1.87 2.30
C ALA A 484 -15.24 -1.93 2.19
N ALA A 485 -15.93 -1.62 3.28
CA ALA A 485 -17.40 -1.58 3.28
C ALA A 485 -17.93 -0.51 2.32
N LEU A 486 -17.33 0.68 2.28
CA LEU A 486 -17.70 1.75 1.35
C LEU A 486 -17.53 1.29 -0.10
N ALA A 487 -16.39 0.67 -0.45
CA ALA A 487 -16.16 0.14 -1.80
C ALA A 487 -17.21 -0.89 -2.19
N GLN A 488 -17.55 -1.81 -1.29
CA GLN A 488 -18.57 -2.85 -1.51
C GLN A 488 -19.99 -2.25 -1.66
N ILE A 489 -20.36 -1.25 -0.84
CA ILE A 489 -21.65 -0.52 -0.97
C ILE A 489 -21.75 0.15 -2.35
N LEU A 490 -20.68 0.85 -2.77
CA LEU A 490 -20.63 1.54 -4.05
C LEU A 490 -20.61 0.55 -5.23
N ASN A 491 -20.00 -0.60 -5.06
CA ASN A 491 -20.02 -1.71 -6.03
C ASN A 491 -21.32 -2.52 -5.99
N LYS A 492 -22.27 -2.17 -5.09
CA LYS A 492 -23.57 -2.84 -4.90
C LYS A 492 -23.49 -4.28 -4.37
N ASP A 493 -22.37 -4.66 -3.78
CA ASP A 493 -22.18 -5.93 -3.08
C ASP A 493 -22.60 -5.77 -1.61
N TYR A 494 -23.90 -5.74 -1.38
CA TYR A 494 -24.48 -5.42 -0.07
C TYR A 494 -24.26 -6.52 0.96
N VAL A 495 -24.18 -7.78 0.52
CA VAL A 495 -23.91 -8.92 1.42
C VAL A 495 -22.49 -8.84 1.98
N ALA A 496 -21.51 -8.66 1.11
CA ALA A 496 -20.12 -8.48 1.53
C ALA A 496 -19.94 -7.22 2.40
N ALA A 497 -20.63 -6.12 2.07
CA ALA A 497 -20.60 -4.90 2.87
C ALA A 497 -21.14 -5.11 4.29
N GLN A 498 -22.22 -5.86 4.44
CA GLN A 498 -22.78 -6.20 5.75
C GLN A 498 -21.78 -7.00 6.59
N GLU A 499 -21.23 -8.09 6.01
CA GLU A 499 -20.23 -8.91 6.70
C GLU A 499 -18.98 -8.11 7.11
N THR A 500 -18.54 -7.21 6.24
CA THR A 500 -17.38 -6.35 6.51
C THR A 500 -17.66 -5.40 7.66
N LEU A 501 -18.82 -4.72 7.65
CA LEU A 501 -19.21 -3.76 8.69
C LEU A 501 -19.41 -4.41 10.08
N GLU A 502 -19.81 -5.68 10.12
CA GLU A 502 -19.90 -6.44 11.38
C GLU A 502 -18.53 -6.76 11.97
N LYS A 503 -17.50 -6.87 11.11
CA LYS A 503 -16.14 -7.27 11.45
C LYS A 503 -15.15 -6.11 11.54
N VAL A 504 -15.59 -4.86 11.41
CA VAL A 504 -14.71 -3.69 11.55
C VAL A 504 -14.05 -3.70 12.93
N VAL A 505 -12.72 -3.65 12.97
CA VAL A 505 -11.93 -3.83 14.21
C VAL A 505 -12.16 -2.68 15.20
N ARG A 506 -12.31 -1.45 14.71
CA ARG A 506 -12.55 -0.24 15.51
C ARG A 506 -13.79 0.49 14.96
N PRO A 507 -15.01 0.12 15.40
CA PRO A 507 -16.24 0.75 14.91
C PRO A 507 -16.34 2.22 15.34
N THR A 508 -16.43 3.11 14.36
CA THR A 508 -16.53 4.56 14.52
C THR A 508 -17.96 5.05 14.19
N ALA A 509 -18.18 6.36 14.25
CA ALA A 509 -19.39 6.98 13.75
C ALA A 509 -19.59 6.69 12.25
N THR A 510 -18.51 6.63 11.47
CA THR A 510 -18.54 6.28 10.04
C THR A 510 -19.05 4.85 9.82
N THR A 511 -18.67 3.90 10.68
CA THR A 511 -19.18 2.51 10.62
C THR A 511 -20.70 2.47 10.75
N ASP A 512 -21.25 3.17 11.75
CA ASP A 512 -22.70 3.22 11.94
C ASP A 512 -23.41 3.98 10.81
N TYR A 513 -22.79 5.03 10.27
CA TYR A 513 -23.34 5.76 9.12
C TYR A 513 -23.39 4.88 7.86
N LEU A 514 -22.35 4.12 7.58
CA LEU A 514 -22.32 3.15 6.48
C LEU A 514 -23.35 2.02 6.68
N LYS A 515 -23.54 1.54 7.92
CA LYS A 515 -24.62 0.59 8.24
C LYS A 515 -26.00 1.18 7.97
N ALA A 516 -26.19 2.47 8.27
CA ALA A 516 -27.46 3.15 7.98
C ALA A 516 -27.71 3.26 6.47
N ILE A 517 -26.69 3.64 5.68
CA ILE A 517 -26.79 3.67 4.21
C ILE A 517 -27.10 2.27 3.65
N LEU A 518 -26.35 1.26 4.09
CA LEU A 518 -26.56 -0.12 3.66
C LEU A 518 -27.99 -0.59 3.93
N ALA A 519 -28.51 -0.33 5.13
CA ALA A 519 -29.88 -0.67 5.51
C ALA A 519 -30.90 0.02 4.60
N MET A 520 -30.69 1.30 4.22
CA MET A 520 -31.56 1.99 3.25
C MET A 520 -31.53 1.32 1.88
N ARG A 521 -30.35 0.97 1.38
CA ARG A 521 -30.21 0.26 0.09
C ARG A 521 -30.82 -1.14 0.12
N MET A 522 -30.89 -1.75 1.30
CA MET A 522 -31.62 -3.01 1.55
C MET A 522 -33.10 -2.81 1.92
N ARG A 523 -33.64 -1.58 1.86
CA ARG A 523 -35.03 -1.20 2.19
C ARG A 523 -35.42 -1.48 3.65
N GLN A 524 -34.51 -1.36 4.58
CA GLN A 524 -34.66 -1.61 6.02
C GLN A 524 -34.66 -0.28 6.80
N SER A 525 -35.71 0.55 6.63
CA SER A 525 -35.74 1.93 7.17
C SER A 525 -35.60 2.00 8.70
N SER A 526 -36.20 1.08 9.47
CA SER A 526 -36.08 1.06 10.94
C SER A 526 -34.64 0.76 11.41
N THR A 527 -33.96 -0.18 10.76
CA THR A 527 -32.56 -0.50 10.98
C THR A 527 -31.66 0.69 10.63
N ALA A 528 -31.95 1.34 9.49
CA ALA A 528 -31.22 2.54 9.06
C ALA A 528 -31.31 3.66 10.10
N LEU A 529 -32.53 3.93 10.63
CA LEU A 529 -32.75 4.97 11.64
C LEU A 529 -32.00 4.67 12.94
N THR A 530 -31.97 3.40 13.35
CA THR A 530 -31.23 2.95 14.54
C THR A 530 -29.73 3.21 14.41
N HIS A 531 -29.13 2.84 13.28
CA HIS A 531 -27.71 3.07 13.02
C HIS A 531 -27.40 4.55 12.80
N LEU A 532 -28.28 5.30 12.14
CA LEU A 532 -28.10 6.73 11.94
C LEU A 532 -28.07 7.49 13.27
N ARG A 533 -28.94 7.13 14.23
CA ARG A 533 -28.92 7.69 15.58
C ARG A 533 -27.58 7.42 16.25
N LYS A 534 -27.10 6.16 16.24
CA LYS A 534 -25.79 5.80 16.81
C LYS A 534 -24.63 6.57 16.17
N ALA A 535 -24.68 6.79 14.85
CA ALA A 535 -23.66 7.55 14.15
C ALA A 535 -23.62 9.01 14.60
N ILE A 536 -24.80 9.65 14.73
CA ILE A 536 -24.93 11.05 15.15
C ILE A 536 -24.59 11.22 16.64
N ASP A 537 -24.92 10.24 17.49
CA ASP A 537 -24.56 10.26 18.92
C ASP A 537 -23.03 10.21 19.10
N LYS A 538 -22.33 9.45 18.26
CA LYS A 538 -20.86 9.38 18.26
C LYS A 538 -20.19 10.60 17.61
N ASP A 539 -20.79 11.15 16.56
CA ASP A 539 -20.30 12.33 15.84
C ASP A 539 -21.45 13.24 15.40
N PRO A 540 -21.78 14.26 16.20
CA PRO A 540 -22.85 15.20 15.90
C PRO A 540 -22.71 15.95 14.56
N ALA A 541 -21.49 16.05 13.99
CA ALA A 541 -21.26 16.68 12.70
C ALA A 541 -21.95 15.94 11.54
N LEU A 542 -22.20 14.63 11.70
CA LEU A 542 -22.94 13.83 10.72
C LEU A 542 -24.42 14.21 10.60
N ARG A 543 -25.01 14.92 11.56
CA ARG A 543 -26.39 15.38 11.56
C ARG A 543 -26.72 16.23 10.33
N ARG A 544 -25.87 17.24 10.07
CA ARG A 544 -26.05 18.12 8.90
C ARG A 544 -25.96 17.37 7.57
N ARG A 545 -25.05 16.40 7.49
CA ARG A 545 -24.91 15.52 6.34
C ARG A 545 -26.18 14.69 6.15
N ALA A 546 -26.61 13.98 7.17
CA ALA A 546 -27.77 13.08 7.14
C ALA A 546 -29.06 13.79 6.72
N ALA A 547 -29.28 15.03 7.18
CA ALA A 547 -30.44 15.83 6.84
C ALA A 547 -30.59 16.11 5.33
N ASN A 548 -29.48 16.03 4.57
CA ASN A 548 -29.45 16.32 3.13
C ASN A 548 -28.98 15.13 2.28
N ASP A 549 -28.65 13.98 2.91
CA ASP A 549 -28.14 12.81 2.19
C ASP A 549 -29.30 12.06 1.52
N LEU A 550 -29.31 12.01 0.20
CA LEU A 550 -30.33 11.35 -0.58
C LEU A 550 -30.44 9.84 -0.34
N GLU A 551 -29.44 9.21 0.28
CA GLU A 551 -29.58 7.82 0.75
C GLU A 551 -30.78 7.66 1.70
N PHE A 552 -31.11 8.72 2.45
CA PHE A 552 -32.22 8.75 3.40
C PHE A 552 -33.50 9.43 2.85
N SER A 553 -33.52 9.74 1.57
CA SER A 553 -34.65 10.51 0.97
C SER A 553 -36.03 9.90 1.21
N ALA A 554 -36.15 8.58 1.25
CA ALA A 554 -37.39 7.88 1.57
C ALA A 554 -37.91 8.16 3.01
N MET A 555 -37.02 8.61 3.92
CA MET A 555 -37.36 8.93 5.31
C MET A 555 -37.49 10.45 5.58
N PHE A 556 -37.27 11.32 4.62
CA PHE A 556 -37.32 12.78 4.85
C PHE A 556 -38.64 13.28 5.42
N ASN A 557 -39.74 12.58 5.19
CA ASN A 557 -41.04 12.91 5.77
C ASN A 557 -41.35 12.18 7.08
N ASP A 558 -40.52 11.22 7.50
CA ASP A 558 -40.70 10.46 8.73
C ASP A 558 -40.42 11.36 9.96
N PRO A 559 -41.35 11.43 10.93
CA PRO A 559 -41.19 12.22 12.15
C PRO A 559 -39.98 11.78 12.98
N GLN A 560 -39.67 10.48 13.05
CA GLN A 560 -38.54 9.94 13.80
C GLN A 560 -37.20 10.32 13.14
N PHE A 561 -37.12 10.27 11.81
CA PHE A 561 -35.95 10.75 11.08
C PHE A 561 -35.74 12.25 11.33
N LYS A 562 -36.80 13.08 11.23
CA LYS A 562 -36.72 14.52 11.52
C LYS A 562 -36.20 14.81 12.93
N GLN A 563 -36.58 13.98 13.90
CA GLN A 563 -36.08 14.11 15.28
C GLN A 563 -34.56 13.78 15.38
N VAL A 564 -34.09 12.78 14.67
CA VAL A 564 -32.67 12.35 14.69
C VAL A 564 -31.76 13.39 14.02
N VAL A 565 -32.20 14.01 12.93
CA VAL A 565 -31.40 14.99 12.18
C VAL A 565 -31.65 16.45 12.59
N LYS A 566 -32.49 16.70 13.60
CA LYS A 566 -32.75 18.02 14.18
C LYS A 566 -31.64 18.39 15.17
#